data_f0a2f9a19eff46596023862977f694dc
#
_entry.id   f0a2f9a19eff46596023862977f694dc
#
_cell.length_a   1.000
_cell.length_b   1.000
_cell.length_c   1.000
_cell.angle_alpha   90.00
_cell.angle_beta   90.00
_cell.angle_gamma   90.00
#
_symmetry.space_group_name_H-M   'P 1'
#
loop_
_entity.id
_entity.type
_entity.pdbx_description
1 polymer ?
#
loop_
_entity_poly.entity_id
_entity_poly.type
_entity_poly.pdbx_seq_one_letter_code
_entity_poly.pdbx_strand_id
1 'polypeptide(L)'
;MNSTRAITVFFLILVGLFGTLIVGPRKAMTQQDQAAQKKQQTPTIDEYQPKSMLVTKEHKIERAKFPFIDIHSHHWNPTAEEVDQLVKEMDTISLRVMVNLSGGTGERLKNTVAAMKGRYPDRFVVFANMSYDDLNTPGFGKRVAARLEEDVKNGAQGLKIFKDFGMELKYANGQRVHVDDPEFDAVFEKCAELKIPVLIHVAEPSAFFDPWDYHNERWQELKEFPSRARPPAKYPPFETLMTERNHLFARHPRTNFIAAHLGFHGNDLERLGKTLDSLPNMYVDIAAVLAELGRQPYSAHDFLVKYQDRVLMGKDIYEVNEYKWYFRALETRDEYFEYYRHRHAFWRIYGFQVPDEVLKKVYYKNALKLVPGIDAKAFPE
;
A
#
# COMPACT_ATOMS: atom_id res chain seq x y z
N MET A 1 74.40 -11.10 59.27
CA MET A 1 73.86 -11.42 60.60
C MET A 1 72.41 -11.78 60.46
N ASN A 2 72.10 -13.02 60.88
CA ASN A 2 70.84 -13.68 60.77
C ASN A 2 69.71 -13.11 61.59
N SER A 3 68.48 -13.10 61.14
CA SER A 3 67.34 -13.28 62.04
C SER A 3 66.16 -13.83 61.27
N THR A 4 65.91 -15.09 61.51
CA THR A 4 64.81 -15.91 61.10
C THR A 4 63.55 -15.55 61.91
N ARG A 5 62.41 -15.29 61.25
CA ARG A 5 61.14 -15.25 61.98
C ARG A 5 60.25 -16.33 61.43
N ALA A 6 59.87 -17.25 62.32
CA ALA A 6 58.91 -18.34 62.11
C ALA A 6 57.48 -17.77 62.04
N ILE A 7 56.74 -18.24 61.03
CA ILE A 7 55.29 -17.99 60.89
C ILE A 7 54.56 -19.27 61.28
N THR A 8 53.80 -19.22 62.35
CA THR A 8 52.94 -20.28 62.88
C THR A 8 51.68 -20.32 62.02
N VAL A 9 51.41 -21.47 61.35
CA VAL A 9 50.17 -21.68 60.55
C VAL A 9 49.14 -22.37 61.44
N PHE A 10 48.04 -21.73 61.71
CA PHE A 10 46.85 -22.33 62.36
C PHE A 10 46.05 -23.13 61.32
N PHE A 11 45.92 -24.44 61.53
CA PHE A 11 44.99 -25.27 60.79
C PHE A 11 43.62 -25.21 61.48
N LEU A 12 42.63 -24.64 60.81
CA LEU A 12 41.21 -24.74 61.14
C LEU A 12 40.63 -25.94 60.38
N ILE A 13 40.25 -26.99 61.12
CA ILE A 13 39.55 -28.15 60.57
C ILE A 13 38.08 -27.77 60.46
N LEU A 14 37.63 -27.58 59.20
CA LEU A 14 36.21 -27.46 58.88
C LEU A 14 35.65 -28.84 58.61
N VAL A 15 34.79 -29.35 59.47
CA VAL A 15 34.03 -30.57 59.28
C VAL A 15 32.90 -30.25 58.33
N GLY A 16 33.06 -30.55 57.01
CA GLY A 16 32.02 -30.41 56.03
C GLY A 16 31.08 -31.62 56.01
N LEU A 17 29.82 -31.38 56.30
CA LEU A 17 28.75 -32.34 56.08
C LEU A 17 28.62 -32.58 54.54
N PHE A 18 29.08 -33.73 54.08
CA PHE A 18 28.80 -34.23 52.76
C PHE A 18 27.33 -34.68 52.67
N GLY A 19 26.44 -33.82 52.21
CA GLY A 19 25.14 -34.22 51.73
C GLY A 19 25.31 -34.96 50.37
N THR A 20 25.10 -36.24 50.33
CA THR A 20 25.03 -37.03 49.10
C THR A 20 23.81 -36.63 48.31
N LEU A 21 23.99 -35.74 47.30
CA LEU A 21 23.00 -35.56 46.26
C LEU A 21 22.88 -36.86 45.47
N ILE A 22 21.80 -37.59 45.67
CA ILE A 22 21.42 -38.72 44.83
C ILE A 22 21.01 -38.13 43.48
N VAL A 23 21.96 -38.02 42.55
CA VAL A 23 21.66 -37.74 41.14
C VAL A 23 21.10 -39.04 40.57
N GLY A 24 19.78 -39.13 40.51
CA GLY A 24 19.10 -40.23 39.80
C GLY A 24 19.59 -40.34 38.36
N PRO A 25 19.57 -41.54 37.75
CA PRO A 25 20.03 -41.72 36.39
C PRO A 25 19.23 -40.82 35.44
N ARG A 26 19.90 -39.85 34.84
CA ARG A 26 19.34 -39.11 33.72
C ARG A 26 19.04 -40.11 32.62
N LYS A 27 17.78 -40.38 32.31
CA LYS A 27 17.40 -41.18 31.13
C LYS A 27 18.09 -40.55 29.92
N ALA A 28 18.94 -41.29 29.25
CA ALA A 28 19.51 -40.87 27.99
C ALA A 28 18.34 -40.63 27.01
N MET A 29 18.27 -39.45 26.42
CA MET A 29 17.27 -39.13 25.40
C MET A 29 17.47 -40.09 24.22
N THR A 30 16.39 -40.66 23.73
CA THR A 30 16.44 -41.50 22.53
C THR A 30 16.78 -40.64 21.29
N GLN A 31 17.26 -41.28 20.22
CA GLN A 31 17.48 -40.57 18.96
C GLN A 31 16.20 -39.90 18.43
N GLN A 32 15.05 -40.50 18.70
CA GLN A 32 13.74 -39.91 18.38
C GLN A 32 13.43 -38.64 19.19
N ASP A 33 13.77 -38.65 20.51
CA ASP A 33 13.59 -37.49 21.38
C ASP A 33 14.53 -36.36 20.96
N GLN A 34 15.77 -36.66 20.59
CA GLN A 34 16.73 -35.67 20.06
C GLN A 34 16.30 -35.12 18.71
N ALA A 35 15.75 -35.95 17.81
CA ALA A 35 15.22 -35.52 16.52
C ALA A 35 13.96 -34.66 16.69
N ALA A 36 13.06 -35.03 17.62
CA ALA A 36 11.86 -34.25 17.94
C ALA A 36 12.23 -32.91 18.58
N GLN A 37 13.19 -32.86 19.49
CA GLN A 37 13.68 -31.65 20.12
C GLN A 37 14.40 -30.75 19.10
N LYS A 38 15.18 -31.34 18.18
CA LYS A 38 15.83 -30.63 17.07
C LYS A 38 14.79 -30.05 16.10
N LYS A 39 13.71 -30.80 15.78
CA LYS A 39 12.60 -30.34 14.95
C LYS A 39 11.83 -29.20 15.62
N GLN A 40 11.66 -29.25 16.94
CA GLN A 40 11.02 -28.19 17.72
C GLN A 40 11.88 -26.92 17.81
N GLN A 41 13.21 -27.04 17.67
CA GLN A 41 14.16 -25.93 17.70
C GLN A 41 14.49 -25.34 16.32
N THR A 42 13.99 -25.96 15.25
CA THR A 42 14.27 -25.49 13.87
C THR A 42 12.94 -25.21 13.18
N PRO A 43 12.33 -24.03 13.47
CA PRO A 43 11.11 -23.62 12.80
C PRO A 43 11.36 -23.44 11.30
N THR A 44 10.34 -23.68 10.50
CA THR A 44 10.35 -23.25 9.09
C THR A 44 10.33 -21.74 9.02
N ILE A 45 10.63 -21.18 7.84
CA ILE A 45 10.57 -19.72 7.64
C ILE A 45 9.18 -19.14 7.95
N ASP A 46 8.13 -19.90 7.68
CA ASP A 46 6.74 -19.49 7.93
C ASP A 46 6.38 -19.47 9.42
N GLU A 47 7.04 -20.37 10.20
CA GLU A 47 6.81 -20.49 11.64
C GLU A 47 7.69 -19.55 12.47
N TYR A 48 8.77 -19.04 11.87
CA TYR A 48 9.72 -18.17 12.56
C TYR A 48 9.17 -16.75 12.71
N GLN A 49 8.78 -16.40 13.93
CA GLN A 49 8.22 -15.09 14.27
C GLN A 49 9.04 -14.44 15.39
N PRO A 50 10.21 -13.89 15.06
CA PRO A 50 11.10 -13.30 16.06
C PRO A 50 10.46 -12.06 16.68
N LYS A 51 10.47 -12.01 18.03
CA LYS A 51 10.10 -10.79 18.76
C LYS A 51 11.33 -9.91 18.92
N SER A 52 11.18 -8.62 18.64
CA SER A 52 12.24 -7.66 18.89
C SER A 52 12.58 -7.58 20.38
N MET A 53 13.89 -7.52 20.68
CA MET A 53 14.41 -7.24 22.02
C MET A 53 14.69 -5.74 22.20
N LEU A 54 14.48 -4.92 21.18
CA LEU A 54 14.67 -3.48 21.26
C LEU A 54 13.59 -2.85 22.15
N VAL A 55 14.02 -1.94 23.01
CA VAL A 55 13.13 -1.08 23.78
C VAL A 55 13.14 0.28 23.11
N THR A 56 12.14 0.53 22.27
CA THR A 56 11.99 1.75 21.50
C THR A 56 10.78 2.54 21.99
N LYS A 57 10.74 3.83 21.65
CA LYS A 57 9.56 4.65 21.93
C LYS A 57 8.40 4.18 21.04
N GLU A 58 7.22 4.10 21.63
CA GLU A 58 6.00 3.72 20.91
C GLU A 58 4.92 4.79 21.08
N HIS A 59 4.42 5.31 19.94
CA HIS A 59 3.23 6.15 19.91
C HIS A 59 2.04 5.33 19.48
N LYS A 60 1.02 5.29 20.34
CA LYS A 60 -0.28 4.68 20.01
C LYS A 60 -1.13 5.71 19.29
N ILE A 61 -1.12 5.64 17.95
CA ILE A 61 -1.89 6.54 17.10
C ILE A 61 -3.15 5.80 16.65
N GLU A 62 -4.28 6.15 17.20
CA GLU A 62 -5.57 5.50 16.88
C GLU A 62 -6.32 6.23 15.75
N ARG A 63 -6.03 7.51 15.52
CA ARG A 63 -6.66 8.34 14.49
C ARG A 63 -5.68 9.33 13.89
N ALA A 64 -5.93 9.75 12.66
CA ALA A 64 -5.12 10.76 11.98
C ALA A 64 -5.12 12.10 12.73
N LYS A 65 -3.97 12.78 12.72
CA LYS A 65 -3.78 14.12 13.32
C LYS A 65 -4.70 15.18 12.69
N PHE A 66 -4.95 15.07 11.40
CA PHE A 66 -5.85 15.94 10.64
C PHE A 66 -6.93 15.10 9.97
N PRO A 67 -8.10 15.70 9.63
CA PRO A 67 -9.05 15.05 8.73
C PRO A 67 -8.37 14.68 7.43
N PHE A 68 -8.72 13.54 6.85
CA PHE A 68 -8.11 13.11 5.60
C PHE A 68 -9.13 12.59 4.59
N ILE A 69 -8.68 12.51 3.34
CA ILE A 69 -9.38 11.91 2.21
C ILE A 69 -8.63 10.65 1.84
N ASP A 70 -9.30 9.51 1.83
CA ASP A 70 -8.76 8.29 1.22
C ASP A 70 -9.10 8.30 -0.27
N ILE A 71 -8.09 8.52 -1.13
CA ILE A 71 -8.26 8.57 -2.59
C ILE A 71 -8.38 7.19 -3.23
N HIS A 72 -8.08 6.11 -2.49
CA HIS A 72 -7.96 4.77 -3.05
C HIS A 72 -8.62 3.72 -2.15
N SER A 73 -9.91 3.48 -2.40
CA SER A 73 -10.67 2.45 -1.72
C SER A 73 -11.63 1.74 -2.67
N HIS A 74 -12.02 0.51 -2.34
CA HIS A 74 -12.85 -0.35 -3.17
C HIS A 74 -14.04 -0.89 -2.40
N HIS A 75 -15.26 -0.50 -2.81
CA HIS A 75 -16.52 -0.97 -2.27
C HIS A 75 -17.43 -1.41 -3.42
N TRP A 76 -17.63 -2.71 -3.53
CA TRP A 76 -18.40 -3.32 -4.64
C TRP A 76 -19.87 -3.47 -4.24
N ASN A 77 -20.78 -2.72 -4.90
CA ASN A 77 -22.23 -2.78 -4.67
C ASN A 77 -22.60 -2.71 -3.17
N PRO A 78 -22.16 -1.67 -2.42
CA PRO A 78 -22.39 -1.61 -0.99
C PRO A 78 -23.87 -1.47 -0.66
N THR A 79 -24.33 -2.17 0.37
CA THR A 79 -25.67 -2.02 0.92
C THR A 79 -25.77 -0.75 1.79
N ALA A 80 -26.99 -0.34 2.11
CA ALA A 80 -27.24 0.81 2.98
C ALA A 80 -26.62 0.61 4.38
N GLU A 81 -26.76 -0.60 4.93
CA GLU A 81 -26.24 -0.98 6.25
C GLU A 81 -24.70 -0.95 6.26
N GLU A 82 -24.07 -1.44 5.20
CA GLU A 82 -22.60 -1.38 5.04
C GLU A 82 -22.12 0.05 4.96
N VAL A 83 -22.82 0.93 4.23
CA VAL A 83 -22.48 2.36 4.15
C VAL A 83 -22.66 3.05 5.50
N ASP A 84 -23.72 2.75 6.26
CA ASP A 84 -23.94 3.29 7.60
C ASP A 84 -22.83 2.86 8.58
N GLN A 85 -22.39 1.61 8.51
CA GLN A 85 -21.28 1.11 9.32
C GLN A 85 -19.97 1.75 8.92
N LEU A 86 -19.71 1.86 7.62
CA LEU A 86 -18.52 2.48 7.07
C LEU A 86 -18.35 3.93 7.55
N VAL A 87 -19.42 4.73 7.56
CA VAL A 87 -19.37 6.11 8.06
C VAL A 87 -19.02 6.17 9.55
N LYS A 88 -19.59 5.28 10.37
CA LYS A 88 -19.23 5.20 11.79
C LYS A 88 -17.75 4.89 12.00
N GLU A 89 -17.21 3.95 11.24
CA GLU A 89 -15.78 3.61 11.29
C GLU A 89 -14.88 4.76 10.80
N MET A 90 -15.25 5.42 9.70
CA MET A 90 -14.56 6.60 9.18
C MET A 90 -14.42 7.69 10.24
N ASP A 91 -15.47 7.92 11.05
CA ASP A 91 -15.47 8.93 12.12
C ASP A 91 -14.48 8.60 13.23
N THR A 92 -14.22 7.31 13.50
CA THR A 92 -13.24 6.90 14.53
C THR A 92 -11.81 7.28 14.19
N ILE A 93 -11.47 7.32 12.90
CA ILE A 93 -10.10 7.50 12.41
C ILE A 93 -9.83 8.88 11.77
N SER A 94 -10.79 9.80 11.81
CA SER A 94 -10.76 11.11 11.12
C SER A 94 -10.82 11.03 9.59
N LEU A 95 -11.30 9.94 9.00
CA LEU A 95 -11.54 9.83 7.56
C LEU A 95 -12.78 10.64 7.17
N ARG A 96 -12.56 11.81 6.58
CA ARG A 96 -13.66 12.74 6.26
C ARG A 96 -14.34 12.37 4.94
N VAL A 97 -13.59 12.02 3.92
CA VAL A 97 -14.12 11.63 2.60
C VAL A 97 -13.39 10.39 2.10
N MET A 98 -14.16 9.46 1.58
CA MET A 98 -13.65 8.25 0.93
C MET A 98 -13.98 8.25 -0.55
N VAL A 99 -12.99 7.95 -1.38
CA VAL A 99 -13.16 7.76 -2.82
C VAL A 99 -13.35 6.27 -3.10
N ASN A 100 -14.55 5.90 -3.52
CA ASN A 100 -14.81 4.54 -4.00
C ASN A 100 -14.43 4.43 -5.48
N LEU A 101 -13.42 3.62 -5.78
CA LEU A 101 -12.89 3.37 -7.11
C LEU A 101 -13.63 2.24 -7.86
N SER A 102 -14.65 1.66 -7.26
CA SER A 102 -15.40 0.53 -7.81
C SER A 102 -16.85 0.89 -8.17
N GLY A 103 -17.07 2.13 -8.62
CA GLY A 103 -18.41 2.62 -8.94
C GLY A 103 -19.13 1.90 -10.07
N GLY A 104 -18.37 1.33 -11.01
CA GLY A 104 -18.94 0.75 -12.24
C GLY A 104 -19.21 1.81 -13.30
N THR A 105 -20.09 1.51 -14.25
CA THR A 105 -20.56 2.41 -15.31
C THR A 105 -22.06 2.20 -15.53
N GLY A 106 -22.73 3.18 -16.13
CA GLY A 106 -24.16 3.12 -16.46
C GLY A 106 -25.05 2.90 -15.25
N GLU A 107 -25.95 1.92 -15.29
CA GLU A 107 -26.90 1.67 -14.20
C GLU A 107 -26.22 1.24 -12.89
N ARG A 108 -25.13 0.49 -12.98
CA ARG A 108 -24.35 0.11 -11.80
C ARG A 108 -23.78 1.34 -11.10
N LEU A 109 -23.25 2.31 -11.87
CA LEU A 109 -22.74 3.56 -11.29
C LEU A 109 -23.86 4.33 -10.58
N LYS A 110 -25.03 4.48 -11.19
CA LYS A 110 -26.18 5.15 -10.58
C LYS A 110 -26.53 4.53 -9.23
N ASN A 111 -26.60 3.20 -9.18
CA ASN A 111 -26.92 2.47 -7.96
C ASN A 111 -25.85 2.68 -6.87
N THR A 112 -24.57 2.65 -7.24
CA THR A 112 -23.46 2.93 -6.30
C THR A 112 -23.52 4.37 -5.77
N VAL A 113 -23.73 5.35 -6.66
CA VAL A 113 -23.87 6.76 -6.28
C VAL A 113 -25.08 6.93 -5.34
N ALA A 114 -26.21 6.34 -5.66
CA ALA A 114 -27.41 6.41 -4.81
C ALA A 114 -27.19 5.79 -3.43
N ALA A 115 -26.54 4.61 -3.36
CA ALA A 115 -26.27 3.93 -2.10
C ALA A 115 -25.34 4.74 -1.20
N MET A 116 -24.26 5.31 -1.74
CA MET A 116 -23.24 6.01 -0.97
C MET A 116 -23.56 7.50 -0.79
N LYS A 117 -23.72 8.24 -1.89
CA LYS A 117 -23.91 9.70 -1.86
C LYS A 117 -25.34 10.11 -1.57
N GLY A 118 -26.34 9.30 -1.94
CA GLY A 118 -27.74 9.57 -1.60
C GLY A 118 -27.98 9.66 -0.10
N ARG A 119 -27.26 8.85 0.70
CA ARG A 119 -27.33 8.87 2.17
C ARG A 119 -26.36 9.86 2.82
N TYR A 120 -25.13 9.94 2.28
CA TYR A 120 -24.03 10.72 2.84
C TYR A 120 -23.29 11.50 1.75
N PRO A 121 -23.88 12.56 1.19
CA PRO A 121 -23.38 13.26 0.00
C PRO A 121 -21.97 13.83 0.17
N ASP A 122 -21.61 14.21 1.40
CA ASP A 122 -20.32 14.87 1.72
C ASP A 122 -19.25 13.89 2.23
N ARG A 123 -19.57 12.59 2.29
CA ARG A 123 -18.65 11.57 2.82
C ARG A 123 -18.03 10.71 1.74
N PHE A 124 -18.60 10.66 0.56
CA PHE A 124 -18.17 9.78 -0.51
C PHE A 124 -17.99 10.51 -1.85
N VAL A 125 -16.97 10.06 -2.55
CA VAL A 125 -16.74 10.30 -3.97
C VAL A 125 -16.80 8.95 -4.69
N VAL A 126 -17.38 8.91 -5.88
CA VAL A 126 -17.46 7.68 -6.68
C VAL A 126 -16.79 7.91 -8.02
N PHE A 127 -15.82 7.05 -8.36
CA PHE A 127 -15.20 7.03 -9.69
C PHE A 127 -15.90 6.03 -10.60
N ALA A 128 -16.09 6.41 -11.86
CA ALA A 128 -16.55 5.51 -12.90
C ALA A 128 -15.48 4.48 -13.27
N ASN A 129 -15.90 3.38 -13.89
CA ASN A 129 -15.01 2.38 -14.46
C ASN A 129 -15.30 2.20 -15.97
N MET A 130 -14.29 1.78 -16.75
CA MET A 130 -14.52 1.38 -18.14
C MET A 130 -15.12 -0.02 -18.20
N SER A 131 -16.09 -0.23 -19.11
CA SER A 131 -16.43 -1.56 -19.62
C SER A 131 -15.69 -1.78 -20.93
N TYR A 132 -15.24 -3.00 -21.15
CA TYR A 132 -14.53 -3.46 -22.34
C TYR A 132 -15.36 -4.41 -23.21
N ASP A 133 -16.68 -4.52 -22.96
CA ASP A 133 -17.57 -5.49 -23.63
C ASP A 133 -17.59 -5.35 -25.15
N ASP A 134 -17.47 -4.14 -25.66
CA ASP A 134 -17.47 -3.81 -27.08
C ASP A 134 -16.10 -3.35 -27.63
N LEU A 135 -15.00 -3.76 -26.97
CA LEU A 135 -13.61 -3.35 -27.27
C LEU A 135 -13.23 -3.51 -28.75
N ASN A 136 -13.71 -4.58 -29.39
CA ASN A 136 -13.37 -4.91 -30.78
C ASN A 136 -14.26 -4.23 -31.83
N THR A 137 -15.13 -3.33 -31.41
CA THR A 137 -15.99 -2.58 -32.31
C THR A 137 -15.33 -1.25 -32.70
N PRO A 138 -15.25 -0.87 -33.99
CA PRO A 138 -14.64 0.37 -34.43
C PRO A 138 -15.13 1.61 -33.65
N GLY A 139 -14.22 2.51 -33.22
CA GLY A 139 -14.55 3.70 -32.46
C GLY A 139 -14.91 3.42 -31.00
N PHE A 140 -14.40 2.35 -30.44
CA PHE A 140 -14.60 1.96 -29.03
C PHE A 140 -14.30 3.10 -28.07
N GLY A 141 -13.11 3.72 -28.16
CA GLY A 141 -12.71 4.80 -27.24
C GLY A 141 -13.66 5.99 -27.25
N LYS A 142 -14.22 6.36 -28.43
CA LYS A 142 -15.23 7.43 -28.52
C LYS A 142 -16.54 7.06 -27.81
N ARG A 143 -16.96 5.79 -27.90
CA ARG A 143 -18.16 5.32 -27.17
C ARG A 143 -17.93 5.28 -25.67
N VAL A 144 -16.75 4.86 -25.23
CA VAL A 144 -16.38 4.91 -23.80
C VAL A 144 -16.36 6.35 -23.31
N ALA A 145 -15.78 7.27 -24.09
CA ALA A 145 -15.78 8.70 -23.74
C ALA A 145 -17.20 9.27 -23.59
N ALA A 146 -18.12 8.91 -24.50
CA ALA A 146 -19.53 9.30 -24.38
C ALA A 146 -20.23 8.71 -23.15
N ARG A 147 -19.98 7.42 -22.85
CA ARG A 147 -20.48 6.78 -21.62
C ARG A 147 -19.94 7.45 -20.36
N LEU A 148 -18.64 7.79 -20.32
CA LEU A 148 -18.03 8.49 -19.21
C LEU A 148 -18.67 9.85 -18.98
N GLU A 149 -19.01 10.59 -20.03
CA GLU A 149 -19.74 11.86 -19.91
C GLU A 149 -21.10 11.67 -19.23
N GLU A 150 -21.84 10.61 -19.61
CA GLU A 150 -23.11 10.27 -18.94
C GLU A 150 -22.89 9.80 -17.48
N ASP A 151 -21.82 9.04 -17.22
CA ASP A 151 -21.47 8.61 -15.86
C ASP A 151 -21.15 9.80 -14.95
N VAL A 152 -20.48 10.84 -15.49
CA VAL A 152 -20.23 12.10 -14.74
C VAL A 152 -21.52 12.86 -14.46
N LYS A 153 -22.44 12.94 -15.43
CA LYS A 153 -23.79 13.52 -15.21
C LYS A 153 -24.56 12.75 -14.15
N ASN A 154 -24.33 11.44 -14.02
CA ASN A 154 -24.93 10.57 -13.00
C ASN A 154 -24.17 10.55 -11.67
N GLY A 155 -23.15 11.41 -11.49
CA GLY A 155 -22.50 11.66 -10.20
C GLY A 155 -21.11 11.07 -10.03
N ALA A 156 -20.48 10.51 -11.08
CA ALA A 156 -19.07 10.16 -11.05
C ALA A 156 -18.17 11.42 -11.00
N GLN A 157 -17.09 11.35 -10.26
CA GLN A 157 -16.16 12.47 -10.04
C GLN A 157 -14.72 12.17 -10.48
N GLY A 158 -14.51 11.04 -11.15
CA GLY A 158 -13.24 10.58 -11.68
C GLY A 158 -13.40 9.27 -12.45
N LEU A 159 -12.32 8.83 -13.06
CA LEU A 159 -12.23 7.55 -13.76
C LEU A 159 -11.20 6.66 -13.08
N LYS A 160 -11.56 5.41 -12.78
CA LYS A 160 -10.62 4.36 -12.36
C LYS A 160 -10.38 3.37 -13.49
N ILE A 161 -9.10 3.14 -13.75
CA ILE A 161 -8.63 2.09 -14.66
C ILE A 161 -7.91 1.03 -13.82
N PHE A 162 -8.33 -0.23 -13.98
CA PHE A 162 -7.77 -1.38 -13.28
C PHE A 162 -6.57 -1.96 -14.03
N LYS A 163 -5.81 -2.82 -13.35
CA LYS A 163 -4.54 -3.38 -13.80
C LYS A 163 -4.61 -4.34 -14.99
N ASP A 164 -5.79 -4.86 -15.30
CA ASP A 164 -6.02 -5.66 -16.51
C ASP A 164 -5.74 -4.87 -17.79
N PHE A 165 -6.01 -3.55 -17.76
CA PHE A 165 -5.62 -2.63 -18.84
C PHE A 165 -4.10 -2.55 -18.93
N GLY A 166 -3.56 -2.93 -20.08
CA GLY A 166 -2.12 -2.98 -20.32
C GLY A 166 -1.44 -4.29 -19.91
N MET A 167 -1.99 -5.08 -18.98
CA MET A 167 -1.38 -6.35 -18.60
C MET A 167 -2.06 -7.59 -19.21
N GLU A 168 -3.38 -7.65 -19.16
CA GLU A 168 -4.13 -8.88 -19.49
C GLU A 168 -5.14 -8.67 -20.63
N LEU A 169 -5.67 -7.46 -20.78
CA LEU A 169 -6.66 -7.13 -21.78
C LEU A 169 -6.12 -7.34 -23.19
N LYS A 170 -6.92 -8.01 -24.05
CA LYS A 170 -6.54 -8.32 -25.41
C LYS A 170 -7.67 -8.01 -26.40
N TYR A 171 -7.29 -7.63 -27.58
CA TYR A 171 -8.16 -7.59 -28.73
C TYR A 171 -8.55 -9.00 -29.21
N ALA A 172 -9.60 -9.13 -30.04
CA ALA A 172 -10.04 -10.40 -30.58
C ALA A 172 -8.98 -11.14 -31.41
N ASN A 173 -8.01 -10.40 -31.97
CA ASN A 173 -6.87 -10.95 -32.69
C ASN A 173 -5.77 -11.52 -31.79
N GLY A 174 -5.94 -11.45 -30.45
CA GLY A 174 -4.98 -11.91 -29.43
C GLY A 174 -3.88 -10.90 -29.07
N GLN A 175 -3.79 -9.75 -29.75
CA GLN A 175 -2.84 -8.69 -29.39
C GLN A 175 -3.22 -8.05 -28.05
N ARG A 176 -2.21 -7.79 -27.22
CA ARG A 176 -2.40 -7.09 -25.94
C ARG A 176 -2.81 -5.62 -26.20
N VAL A 177 -3.76 -5.14 -25.44
CA VAL A 177 -4.04 -3.70 -25.36
C VAL A 177 -2.89 -3.04 -24.61
N HIS A 178 -2.20 -2.09 -25.24
CA HIS A 178 -1.13 -1.34 -24.63
C HIS A 178 -1.68 -0.26 -23.69
N VAL A 179 -0.92 0.16 -22.68
CA VAL A 179 -1.35 1.24 -21.77
C VAL A 179 -1.52 2.57 -22.53
N ASP A 180 -0.67 2.79 -23.53
CA ASP A 180 -0.67 3.97 -24.40
C ASP A 180 -1.37 3.75 -25.75
N ASP A 181 -2.29 2.80 -25.83
CA ASP A 181 -3.01 2.50 -27.06
C ASP A 181 -3.85 3.72 -27.51
N PRO A 182 -3.66 4.23 -28.74
CA PRO A 182 -4.37 5.41 -29.25
C PRO A 182 -5.90 5.26 -29.34
N GLU A 183 -6.42 4.01 -29.36
CA GLU A 183 -7.88 3.78 -29.34
C GLU A 183 -8.53 4.42 -28.11
N PHE A 184 -7.79 4.58 -26.99
CA PHE A 184 -8.30 5.14 -25.74
C PHE A 184 -8.07 6.65 -25.58
N ASP A 185 -7.40 7.34 -26.52
CA ASP A 185 -7.08 8.77 -26.42
C ASP A 185 -8.33 9.63 -26.17
N ALA A 186 -9.44 9.31 -26.87
CA ALA A 186 -10.70 10.04 -26.68
C ALA A 186 -11.23 9.98 -25.23
N VAL A 187 -10.94 8.90 -24.48
CA VAL A 187 -11.35 8.77 -23.07
C VAL A 187 -10.56 9.73 -22.20
N PHE A 188 -9.25 9.79 -22.38
CA PHE A 188 -8.38 10.67 -21.59
C PHE A 188 -8.61 12.15 -21.92
N GLU A 189 -8.83 12.48 -23.19
CA GLU A 189 -9.24 13.81 -23.60
C GLU A 189 -10.57 14.23 -22.95
N LYS A 190 -11.54 13.31 -22.89
CA LYS A 190 -12.83 13.53 -22.23
C LYS A 190 -12.64 13.78 -20.73
N CYS A 191 -11.73 13.07 -20.04
CA CYS A 191 -11.42 13.36 -18.63
C CYS A 191 -10.89 14.79 -18.44
N ALA A 192 -10.04 15.28 -19.37
CA ALA A 192 -9.57 16.66 -19.36
C ALA A 192 -10.70 17.68 -19.57
N GLU A 193 -11.60 17.43 -20.55
CA GLU A 193 -12.76 18.28 -20.80
C GLU A 193 -13.70 18.37 -19.60
N LEU A 194 -13.96 17.23 -18.94
CA LEU A 194 -14.81 17.13 -17.76
C LEU A 194 -14.10 17.58 -16.46
N LYS A 195 -12.78 17.85 -16.53
CA LYS A 195 -11.92 18.24 -15.40
C LYS A 195 -11.97 17.21 -14.25
N ILE A 196 -12.00 15.93 -14.60
CA ILE A 196 -11.95 14.82 -13.65
C ILE A 196 -10.60 14.10 -13.71
N PRO A 197 -10.06 13.62 -12.57
CA PRO A 197 -8.83 12.85 -12.55
C PRO A 197 -9.03 11.42 -13.05
N VAL A 198 -7.93 10.82 -13.52
CA VAL A 198 -7.84 9.39 -13.80
C VAL A 198 -6.95 8.74 -12.78
N LEU A 199 -7.48 7.85 -11.93
CA LEU A 199 -6.67 6.99 -11.08
C LEU A 199 -6.43 5.68 -11.82
N ILE A 200 -5.18 5.41 -12.16
CA ILE A 200 -4.80 4.27 -12.99
C ILE A 200 -3.84 3.34 -12.26
N HIS A 201 -4.17 2.05 -12.27
CA HIS A 201 -3.34 0.98 -11.74
C HIS A 201 -2.64 0.28 -12.93
N VAL A 202 -1.35 0.57 -13.13
CA VAL A 202 -0.52 -0.04 -14.17
C VAL A 202 0.58 -0.86 -13.51
N ALA A 203 0.69 -2.12 -13.85
CA ALA A 203 1.64 -3.09 -13.31
C ALA A 203 1.29 -3.65 -11.91
N GLU A 204 2.29 -4.20 -11.27
CA GLU A 204 2.35 -4.76 -9.91
C GLU A 204 3.73 -4.48 -9.33
N PRO A 205 4.04 -4.76 -8.06
CA PRO A 205 5.40 -4.64 -7.55
C PRO A 205 6.43 -5.35 -8.43
N SER A 206 7.56 -4.71 -8.72
CA SER A 206 8.56 -5.22 -9.67
C SER A 206 9.01 -6.65 -9.35
N ALA A 207 9.13 -7.00 -8.07
CA ALA A 207 9.48 -8.35 -7.62
C ALA A 207 8.48 -9.44 -8.07
N PHE A 208 7.24 -9.09 -8.47
CA PHE A 208 6.30 -10.08 -9.01
C PHE A 208 6.64 -10.47 -10.44
N PHE A 209 7.43 -9.68 -11.15
CA PHE A 209 7.94 -9.95 -12.50
C PHE A 209 9.29 -10.68 -12.49
N ASP A 210 9.98 -10.70 -11.34
CA ASP A 210 11.26 -11.36 -11.15
C ASP A 210 11.08 -12.88 -10.93
N PRO A 211 12.13 -13.69 -11.11
CA PRO A 211 12.10 -15.10 -10.74
C PRO A 211 11.62 -15.32 -9.31
N TRP A 212 10.71 -16.25 -9.13
CA TRP A 212 10.23 -16.62 -7.79
C TRP A 212 11.17 -17.64 -7.16
N ASP A 213 12.31 -17.14 -6.69
CA ASP A 213 13.35 -17.94 -6.03
C ASP A 213 13.70 -17.35 -4.66
N TYR A 214 14.76 -17.87 -4.02
CA TYR A 214 15.18 -17.46 -2.67
C TYR A 214 15.82 -16.06 -2.60
N HIS A 215 16.02 -15.38 -3.72
CA HIS A 215 16.46 -13.99 -3.79
C HIS A 215 15.29 -13.00 -3.91
N ASN A 216 14.07 -13.48 -4.21
CA ASN A 216 12.92 -12.63 -4.39
C ASN A 216 12.41 -12.13 -3.03
N GLU A 217 12.45 -10.82 -2.81
CA GLU A 217 12.02 -10.24 -1.53
C GLU A 217 10.53 -10.44 -1.22
N ARG A 218 9.71 -10.75 -2.23
CA ARG A 218 8.27 -11.05 -2.09
C ARG A 218 7.96 -12.54 -2.11
N TRP A 219 8.99 -13.39 -1.91
CA TRP A 219 8.85 -14.83 -2.00
C TRP A 219 7.71 -15.38 -1.13
N GLN A 220 7.60 -14.93 0.10
CA GLN A 220 6.57 -15.40 1.03
C GLN A 220 5.17 -14.97 0.58
N GLU A 221 5.02 -13.75 0.07
CA GLU A 221 3.76 -13.26 -0.50
C GLU A 221 3.36 -14.07 -1.74
N LEU A 222 4.31 -14.39 -2.62
CA LEU A 222 4.06 -15.22 -3.80
C LEU A 222 3.77 -16.67 -3.45
N LYS A 223 4.33 -17.19 -2.36
CA LYS A 223 3.98 -18.52 -1.83
C LYS A 223 2.53 -18.56 -1.34
N GLU A 224 2.09 -17.54 -0.62
CA GLU A 224 0.71 -17.43 -0.11
C GLU A 224 -0.29 -17.14 -1.26
N PHE A 225 0.12 -16.31 -2.23
CA PHE A 225 -0.71 -15.89 -3.38
C PHE A 225 0.00 -16.11 -4.72
N PRO A 226 0.14 -17.37 -5.20
CA PRO A 226 0.89 -17.67 -6.44
C PRO A 226 0.35 -16.95 -7.69
N SER A 227 -0.94 -16.63 -7.71
CA SER A 227 -1.59 -15.90 -8.80
C SER A 227 -1.09 -14.45 -8.97
N ARG A 228 -0.32 -13.92 -8.01
CA ARG A 228 0.29 -12.59 -8.07
C ARG A 228 1.56 -12.56 -8.91
N ALA A 229 2.23 -13.70 -9.14
CA ALA A 229 3.40 -13.77 -10.01
C ALA A 229 3.07 -13.33 -11.45
N ARG A 230 4.00 -12.60 -12.06
CA ARG A 230 3.89 -12.05 -13.42
C ARG A 230 4.98 -12.60 -14.33
N PRO A 231 4.98 -13.92 -14.62
CA PRO A 231 6.02 -14.54 -15.42
C PRO A 231 6.04 -13.98 -16.86
N PRO A 232 7.22 -13.83 -17.48
CA PRO A 232 7.38 -13.21 -18.80
C PRO A 232 6.70 -13.98 -19.94
N ALA A 233 6.40 -15.26 -19.75
CA ALA A 233 5.62 -16.05 -20.72
C ALA A 233 4.16 -15.61 -20.85
N LYS A 234 3.62 -14.89 -19.85
CA LYS A 234 2.22 -14.50 -19.78
C LYS A 234 2.01 -12.99 -19.74
N TYR A 235 2.95 -12.25 -19.17
CA TYR A 235 2.82 -10.82 -18.93
C TYR A 235 3.94 -10.03 -19.62
N PRO A 236 3.69 -8.77 -20.02
CA PRO A 236 4.74 -7.89 -20.53
C PRO A 236 5.76 -7.59 -19.40
N PRO A 237 7.01 -7.28 -19.76
CA PRO A 237 8.01 -6.83 -18.79
C PRO A 237 7.53 -5.59 -18.02
N PHE A 238 7.94 -5.47 -16.75
CA PHE A 238 7.64 -4.31 -15.90
C PHE A 238 8.01 -2.99 -16.58
N GLU A 239 9.22 -2.91 -17.16
CA GLU A 239 9.72 -1.70 -17.82
C GLU A 239 8.88 -1.29 -19.05
N THR A 240 8.33 -2.25 -19.78
CA THR A 240 7.42 -1.98 -20.89
C THR A 240 6.17 -1.26 -20.40
N LEU A 241 5.57 -1.74 -19.31
CA LEU A 241 4.38 -1.12 -18.69
C LEU A 241 4.68 0.29 -18.20
N MET A 242 5.84 0.52 -17.58
CA MET A 242 6.25 1.85 -17.11
C MET A 242 6.47 2.82 -18.27
N THR A 243 7.07 2.35 -19.35
CA THR A 243 7.29 3.15 -20.57
C THR A 243 5.95 3.54 -21.20
N GLU A 244 5.07 2.59 -21.44
CA GLU A 244 3.74 2.82 -22.01
C GLU A 244 2.93 3.81 -21.13
N ARG A 245 2.93 3.63 -19.81
CA ARG A 245 2.27 4.56 -18.88
C ARG A 245 2.81 5.98 -19.01
N ASN A 246 4.13 6.14 -19.04
CA ASN A 246 4.74 7.46 -19.13
C ASN A 246 4.45 8.12 -20.49
N HIS A 247 4.42 7.35 -21.59
CA HIS A 247 3.99 7.84 -22.91
C HIS A 247 2.53 8.30 -22.90
N LEU A 248 1.64 7.54 -22.27
CA LEU A 248 0.24 7.93 -22.11
C LEU A 248 0.13 9.29 -21.40
N PHE A 249 0.80 9.44 -20.25
CA PHE A 249 0.72 10.68 -19.48
C PHE A 249 1.30 11.89 -20.22
N ALA A 250 2.43 11.70 -20.92
CA ALA A 250 3.03 12.74 -21.74
C ALA A 250 2.14 13.17 -22.91
N ARG A 251 1.42 12.21 -23.52
CA ARG A 251 0.51 12.48 -24.66
C ARG A 251 -0.75 13.23 -24.25
N HIS A 252 -1.17 13.10 -22.97
CA HIS A 252 -2.38 13.77 -22.46
C HIS A 252 -2.07 14.77 -21.33
N PRO A 253 -1.31 15.86 -21.60
CA PRO A 253 -0.82 16.78 -20.57
C PRO A 253 -1.91 17.59 -19.84
N ARG A 254 -3.14 17.63 -20.41
CA ARG A 254 -4.29 18.29 -19.78
C ARG A 254 -5.08 17.38 -18.82
N THR A 255 -4.82 16.08 -18.84
CA THR A 255 -5.47 15.09 -17.98
C THR A 255 -4.60 14.87 -16.74
N ASN A 256 -5.17 14.99 -15.55
CA ASN A 256 -4.48 14.67 -14.31
C ASN A 256 -4.56 13.15 -14.06
N PHE A 257 -3.40 12.51 -14.00
CA PHE A 257 -3.29 11.09 -13.69
C PHE A 257 -2.80 10.87 -12.27
N ILE A 258 -3.47 9.99 -11.54
CA ILE A 258 -3.03 9.48 -10.24
C ILE A 258 -2.52 8.07 -10.48
N ALA A 259 -1.21 7.88 -10.51
CA ALA A 259 -0.60 6.56 -10.65
C ALA A 259 -0.66 5.85 -9.29
N ALA A 260 -1.45 4.79 -9.21
CA ALA A 260 -1.67 4.02 -7.99
C ALA A 260 -0.35 3.48 -7.42
N HIS A 261 -0.28 3.36 -6.08
CA HIS A 261 0.82 2.67 -5.38
C HIS A 261 2.20 3.27 -5.68
N LEU A 262 2.35 4.60 -5.60
CA LEU A 262 3.56 5.34 -6.00
C LEU A 262 3.99 5.02 -7.43
N GLY A 263 3.03 4.72 -8.30
CA GLY A 263 3.30 4.30 -9.69
C GLY A 263 4.21 3.08 -9.78
N PHE A 264 4.19 2.20 -8.76
CA PHE A 264 5.04 1.02 -8.60
C PHE A 264 6.56 1.29 -8.54
N HIS A 265 6.95 2.50 -8.14
CA HIS A 265 8.35 2.86 -7.86
C HIS A 265 8.58 3.19 -6.37
N GLY A 266 7.79 2.63 -5.47
CA GLY A 266 8.00 2.80 -4.02
C GLY A 266 9.35 2.28 -3.53
N ASN A 267 9.95 1.32 -4.25
CA ASN A 267 11.28 0.79 -4.03
C ASN A 267 12.41 1.63 -4.65
N ASP A 268 12.09 2.63 -5.50
CA ASP A 268 13.04 3.54 -6.16
C ASP A 268 12.47 4.96 -6.21
N LEU A 269 12.53 5.66 -5.07
CA LEU A 269 11.97 7.01 -4.92
C LEU A 269 12.73 8.07 -5.75
N GLU A 270 14.02 7.84 -6.07
CA GLU A 270 14.78 8.74 -6.94
C GLU A 270 14.24 8.69 -8.37
N ARG A 271 14.03 7.48 -8.89
CA ARG A 271 13.41 7.28 -10.21
C ARG A 271 11.99 7.83 -10.27
N LEU A 272 11.20 7.60 -9.23
CA LEU A 272 9.85 8.17 -9.13
C LEU A 272 9.90 9.70 -9.19
N GLY A 273 10.82 10.31 -8.45
CA GLY A 273 11.02 11.76 -8.45
C GLY A 273 11.34 12.30 -9.84
N LYS A 274 12.28 11.69 -10.56
CA LYS A 274 12.62 12.05 -11.95
C LYS A 274 11.41 11.93 -12.89
N THR A 275 10.57 10.92 -12.68
CA THR A 275 9.35 10.72 -13.46
C THR A 275 8.33 11.84 -13.16
N LEU A 276 8.12 12.19 -11.89
CA LEU A 276 7.25 13.30 -11.50
C LEU A 276 7.75 14.65 -12.04
N ASP A 277 9.06 14.89 -12.07
CA ASP A 277 9.66 16.10 -12.62
C ASP A 277 9.42 16.22 -14.14
N SER A 278 9.40 15.08 -14.86
CA SER A 278 9.16 15.04 -16.31
C SER A 278 7.67 15.07 -16.71
N LEU A 279 6.77 14.69 -15.79
CA LEU A 279 5.33 14.57 -16.06
C LEU A 279 4.51 15.46 -15.09
N PRO A 280 4.31 16.74 -15.40
CA PRO A 280 3.65 17.69 -14.51
C PRO A 280 2.19 17.34 -14.18
N ASN A 281 1.54 16.53 -14.97
CA ASN A 281 0.17 16.02 -14.78
C ASN A 281 0.08 14.68 -14.05
N MET A 282 1.22 14.12 -13.61
CA MET A 282 1.26 12.89 -12.83
C MET A 282 1.22 13.19 -11.33
N TYR A 283 0.35 12.52 -10.63
CA TYR A 283 0.24 12.42 -9.17
C TYR A 283 0.38 10.96 -8.76
N VAL A 284 0.60 10.70 -7.48
CA VAL A 284 0.71 9.34 -6.94
C VAL A 284 -0.04 9.21 -5.64
N ASP A 285 -0.51 8.00 -5.32
CA ASP A 285 -1.02 7.70 -3.99
C ASP A 285 -0.07 6.76 -3.21
N ILE A 286 -0.23 6.75 -1.88
CA ILE A 286 0.57 5.88 -1.00
C ILE A 286 -0.17 4.60 -0.61
N ALA A 287 -1.23 4.23 -1.34
CA ALA A 287 -1.99 3.02 -1.08
C ALA A 287 -1.10 1.78 -1.20
N ALA A 288 -1.19 0.90 -0.22
CA ALA A 288 -0.51 -0.40 -0.15
C ALA A 288 1.03 -0.40 -0.31
N VAL A 289 1.70 0.76 -0.14
CA VAL A 289 3.18 0.89 -0.28
C VAL A 289 3.89 1.25 1.02
N LEU A 290 3.21 1.10 2.15
CA LEU A 290 3.79 1.44 3.44
C LEU A 290 5.02 0.59 3.79
N ALA A 291 5.08 -0.66 3.30
CA ALA A 291 6.24 -1.52 3.47
C ALA A 291 7.50 -0.97 2.81
N GLU A 292 7.36 -0.40 1.60
CA GLU A 292 8.46 0.23 0.86
C GLU A 292 8.91 1.52 1.54
N LEU A 293 7.98 2.42 1.84
CA LEU A 293 8.27 3.70 2.49
C LEU A 293 8.85 3.52 3.89
N GLY A 294 8.26 2.64 4.70
CA GLY A 294 8.67 2.42 6.08
C GLY A 294 10.03 1.77 6.25
N ARG A 295 10.56 1.09 5.22
CA ARG A 295 11.92 0.52 5.21
C ARG A 295 13.01 1.52 4.79
N GLN A 296 12.62 2.69 4.27
CA GLN A 296 13.53 3.75 3.81
C GLN A 296 13.08 5.12 4.38
N PRO A 297 12.99 5.28 5.72
CA PRO A 297 12.31 6.42 6.36
C PRO A 297 12.93 7.78 5.99
N TYR A 298 14.23 7.87 5.81
CA TYR A 298 14.89 9.12 5.41
C TYR A 298 14.54 9.51 3.98
N SER A 299 14.67 8.57 3.04
CA SER A 299 14.29 8.80 1.64
C SER A 299 12.80 9.07 1.49
N ALA A 300 11.95 8.40 2.27
CA ALA A 300 10.50 8.63 2.29
C ALA A 300 10.15 10.03 2.79
N HIS A 301 10.81 10.49 3.88
CA HIS A 301 10.67 11.85 4.39
C HIS A 301 11.03 12.88 3.32
N ASP A 302 12.23 12.78 2.76
CA ASP A 302 12.75 13.74 1.78
C ASP A 302 11.90 13.76 0.52
N PHE A 303 11.44 12.59 0.06
CA PHE A 303 10.55 12.47 -1.09
C PHE A 303 9.21 13.16 -0.84
N LEU A 304 8.56 12.89 0.31
CA LEU A 304 7.27 13.49 0.66
C LEU A 304 7.38 15.01 0.83
N VAL A 305 8.46 15.52 1.39
CA VAL A 305 8.70 16.96 1.50
C VAL A 305 8.92 17.59 0.12
N LYS A 306 9.75 16.97 -0.74
CA LYS A 306 10.04 17.50 -2.08
C LYS A 306 8.81 17.48 -2.99
N TYR A 307 8.07 16.36 -2.98
CA TYR A 307 6.92 16.16 -3.88
C TYR A 307 5.58 16.33 -3.17
N GLN A 308 5.54 17.13 -2.11
CA GLN A 308 4.39 17.33 -1.23
C GLN A 308 3.08 17.69 -1.93
N ASP A 309 3.15 18.32 -3.11
CA ASP A 309 1.99 18.75 -3.91
C ASP A 309 1.53 17.68 -4.92
N ARG A 310 2.15 16.50 -4.90
CA ARG A 310 1.96 15.44 -5.90
C ARG A 310 1.57 14.09 -5.30
N VAL A 311 1.57 13.97 -3.97
CA VAL A 311 1.29 12.72 -3.24
C VAL A 311 -0.05 12.81 -2.52
N LEU A 312 -0.85 11.75 -2.61
CA LEU A 312 -2.17 11.64 -1.99
C LEU A 312 -2.23 10.47 -1.00
N MET A 313 -3.01 10.64 0.06
CA MET A 313 -3.33 9.56 0.99
C MET A 313 -4.27 8.55 0.33
N GLY A 314 -3.97 7.27 0.45
CA GLY A 314 -4.79 6.16 0.00
C GLY A 314 -4.42 4.88 0.75
N LYS A 315 -5.37 3.94 0.84
CA LYS A 315 -5.18 2.68 1.57
C LYS A 315 -5.30 1.44 0.67
N ASP A 316 -6.11 1.46 -0.37
CA ASP A 316 -6.49 0.38 -1.30
C ASP A 316 -7.61 -0.51 -0.72
N ILE A 317 -7.29 -1.53 0.05
CA ILE A 317 -8.28 -2.38 0.72
C ILE A 317 -8.68 -1.72 2.03
N TYR A 318 -9.97 -1.40 2.18
CA TYR A 318 -10.48 -0.81 3.43
C TYR A 318 -10.44 -1.83 4.57
N GLU A 319 -9.74 -1.47 5.63
CA GLU A 319 -9.73 -2.13 6.93
C GLU A 319 -9.40 -1.06 7.96
N VAL A 320 -10.38 -0.68 8.77
CA VAL A 320 -10.28 0.48 9.67
C VAL A 320 -9.09 0.40 10.63
N ASN A 321 -8.82 -0.81 11.14
CA ASN A 321 -7.73 -1.03 12.09
C ASN A 321 -6.32 -0.92 11.48
N GLU A 322 -6.20 -0.96 10.15
CA GLU A 322 -4.91 -0.90 9.47
C GLU A 322 -4.45 0.55 9.21
N TYR A 323 -5.33 1.55 9.24
CA TYR A 323 -4.95 2.95 9.00
C TYR A 323 -3.99 3.49 10.05
N LYS A 324 -4.04 3.01 11.30
CA LYS A 324 -3.15 3.43 12.38
C LYS A 324 -1.67 3.21 12.07
N TRP A 325 -1.30 2.22 11.24
CA TRP A 325 0.08 2.04 10.78
C TRP A 325 0.52 3.14 9.82
N TYR A 326 -0.39 3.62 8.95
CA TYR A 326 -0.13 4.79 8.09
C TYR A 326 0.08 6.04 8.92
N PHE A 327 -0.80 6.30 9.89
CA PHE A 327 -0.66 7.46 10.78
C PHE A 327 0.63 7.37 11.59
N ARG A 328 0.93 6.22 12.18
CA ARG A 328 2.17 6.02 12.93
C ARG A 328 3.41 6.28 12.07
N ALA A 329 3.44 5.77 10.85
CA ALA A 329 4.56 5.97 9.93
C ALA A 329 4.69 7.43 9.47
N LEU A 330 3.58 8.09 9.12
CA LEU A 330 3.58 9.47 8.64
C LEU A 330 3.86 10.49 9.75
N GLU A 331 3.30 10.29 10.94
CA GLU A 331 3.22 11.29 12.00
C GLU A 331 4.30 11.16 13.09
N THR A 332 5.01 10.01 13.16
CA THR A 332 5.98 9.75 14.23
C THR A 332 7.39 9.48 13.71
N ARG A 333 8.35 9.38 14.68
CA ARG A 333 9.70 8.85 14.46
C ARG A 333 9.88 7.50 15.15
N ASP A 334 8.81 6.74 15.31
CA ASP A 334 8.91 5.42 15.91
C ASP A 334 9.83 4.51 15.10
N GLU A 335 10.58 3.69 15.82
CA GLU A 335 11.61 2.85 15.22
C GLU A 335 11.22 1.38 15.30
N TYR A 336 11.54 0.64 14.23
CA TYR A 336 11.54 -0.81 14.18
C TYR A 336 10.22 -1.45 14.66
N PHE A 337 9.09 -0.95 14.19
CA PHE A 337 7.78 -1.51 14.54
C PHE A 337 7.24 -2.45 13.46
N GLU A 338 6.33 -3.34 13.86
CA GLU A 338 5.77 -4.33 12.96
C GLU A 338 4.90 -3.71 11.88
N TYR A 339 4.94 -4.32 10.71
CA TYR A 339 3.98 -4.06 9.63
C TYR A 339 2.83 -5.07 9.73
N TYR A 340 1.60 -4.65 9.54
CA TYR A 340 0.41 -5.49 9.74
C TYR A 340 0.27 -6.65 8.74
N ARG A 341 0.98 -6.63 7.61
CA ARG A 341 0.99 -7.72 6.63
C ARG A 341 2.16 -8.66 6.89
N HIS A 342 1.92 -9.73 7.65
CA HIS A 342 2.94 -10.70 8.05
C HIS A 342 3.65 -11.40 6.87
N ARG A 343 2.98 -11.51 5.71
CA ARG A 343 3.58 -12.05 4.48
C ARG A 343 4.78 -11.24 3.94
N HIS A 344 4.98 -10.03 4.43
CA HIS A 344 6.18 -9.25 4.19
C HIS A 344 7.33 -9.66 5.12
N ALA A 345 7.21 -10.84 5.72
CA ALA A 345 8.22 -11.54 6.50
C ALA A 345 8.78 -10.72 7.68
N PHE A 346 10.11 -10.65 7.77
CA PHE A 346 10.83 -10.14 8.91
C PHE A 346 11.05 -8.64 8.86
N TRP A 347 10.52 -7.96 7.87
CA TRP A 347 10.74 -6.54 7.74
C TRP A 347 9.94 -5.77 8.77
N ARG A 348 10.65 -4.84 9.39
CA ARG A 348 10.08 -3.84 10.28
C ARG A 348 10.08 -2.51 9.55
N ILE A 349 9.20 -1.62 9.96
CA ILE A 349 9.07 -0.29 9.39
C ILE A 349 9.38 0.76 10.43
N TYR A 350 9.61 1.99 9.95
CA TYR A 350 9.98 3.15 10.75
C TYR A 350 9.07 4.30 10.41
N GLY A 351 8.87 5.19 11.39
CA GLY A 351 8.20 6.45 11.17
C GLY A 351 9.14 7.45 10.49
N PHE A 352 8.59 8.23 9.57
CA PHE A 352 9.35 9.24 8.82
C PHE A 352 8.93 10.68 9.13
N GLN A 353 8.06 10.89 10.13
CA GLN A 353 7.70 12.19 10.71
C GLN A 353 7.54 13.30 9.66
N VAL A 354 6.49 13.20 8.87
CA VAL A 354 6.16 14.21 7.87
C VAL A 354 5.79 15.53 8.57
N PRO A 355 6.34 16.71 8.16
CA PRO A 355 5.95 17.99 8.70
C PRO A 355 4.45 18.26 8.52
N ASP A 356 3.81 18.93 9.48
CA ASP A 356 2.36 19.13 9.50
C ASP A 356 1.80 19.75 8.21
N GLU A 357 2.48 20.74 7.63
CA GLU A 357 2.02 21.37 6.39
C GLU A 357 2.12 20.43 5.18
N VAL A 358 3.11 19.55 5.16
CA VAL A 358 3.23 18.48 4.15
C VAL A 358 2.17 17.41 4.39
N LEU A 359 1.95 17.04 5.65
CA LEU A 359 0.94 16.06 6.04
C LEU A 359 -0.47 16.50 5.64
N LYS A 360 -0.85 17.77 5.84
CA LYS A 360 -2.11 18.34 5.37
C LYS A 360 -2.27 18.23 3.85
N LYS A 361 -1.19 18.42 3.08
CA LYS A 361 -1.21 18.27 1.62
C LYS A 361 -1.47 16.84 1.22
N VAL A 362 -0.75 15.88 1.80
CA VAL A 362 -0.92 14.45 1.55
C VAL A 362 -2.31 13.97 2.00
N TYR A 363 -2.77 14.40 3.16
CA TYR A 363 -4.04 13.95 3.73
C TYR A 363 -5.26 14.48 3.00
N TYR A 364 -5.29 15.75 2.59
CA TYR A 364 -6.50 16.30 1.97
C TYR A 364 -6.28 17.38 0.91
N LYS A 365 -5.31 18.32 1.06
CA LYS A 365 -5.22 19.49 0.17
C LYS A 365 -5.02 19.10 -1.31
N ASN A 366 -4.21 18.07 -1.57
CA ASN A 366 -3.99 17.59 -2.94
C ASN A 366 -5.24 16.94 -3.53
N ALA A 367 -5.97 16.15 -2.74
CA ALA A 367 -7.23 15.54 -3.18
C ALA A 367 -8.30 16.59 -3.45
N LEU A 368 -8.43 17.62 -2.61
CA LEU A 368 -9.34 18.75 -2.82
C LEU A 368 -9.05 19.51 -4.12
N LYS A 369 -7.78 19.62 -4.50
CA LYS A 369 -7.36 20.28 -5.74
C LYS A 369 -7.72 19.45 -6.99
N LEU A 370 -7.66 18.11 -6.88
CA LEU A 370 -7.77 17.23 -8.03
C LEU A 370 -9.19 16.71 -8.27
N VAL A 371 -9.91 16.42 -7.20
CA VAL A 371 -11.21 15.74 -7.26
C VAL A 371 -12.32 16.78 -7.13
N PRO A 372 -13.15 16.98 -8.15
CA PRO A 372 -14.22 17.97 -8.10
C PRO A 372 -15.31 17.57 -7.10
N GLY A 373 -16.00 18.57 -6.53
CA GLY A 373 -17.21 18.39 -5.75
C GLY A 373 -17.01 17.91 -4.30
N ILE A 374 -15.78 17.92 -3.78
CA ILE A 374 -15.52 17.75 -2.35
C ILE A 374 -15.65 19.10 -1.66
N ASP A 375 -16.42 19.17 -0.56
CA ASP A 375 -16.56 20.41 0.22
C ASP A 375 -15.27 20.73 0.99
N ALA A 376 -14.53 21.73 0.52
CA ALA A 376 -13.29 22.16 1.16
C ALA A 376 -13.50 22.73 2.58
N LYS A 377 -14.71 23.23 2.91
CA LYS A 377 -15.02 23.75 4.25
C LYS A 377 -15.05 22.68 5.33
N ALA A 378 -15.12 21.40 4.92
CA ALA A 378 -15.05 20.27 5.83
C ALA A 378 -13.64 20.00 6.36
N PHE A 379 -12.62 20.75 5.91
CA PHE A 379 -11.21 20.57 6.26
C PHE A 379 -10.63 21.87 6.84
N PRO A 380 -9.62 21.76 7.74
CA PRO A 380 -8.91 22.95 8.27
C PRO A 380 -8.19 23.71 7.15
N GLU A 381 -8.01 25.01 7.35
CA GLU A 381 -7.22 25.88 6.45
C GLU A 381 -5.71 25.51 6.42
#